data_a057b72d42af76d832cb57247f7d25a2
#
_entry.id   a057b72d42af76d832cb57247f7d25a2
#
_cell.length_a   1.000
_cell.length_b   1.000
_cell.length_c   1.000
_cell.angle_alpha   90.00
_cell.angle_beta   90.00
_cell.angle_gamma   90.00
#
_symmetry.space_group_name_H-M   'P 1'
#
loop_
_entity.id
_entity.type
_entity.pdbx_description
1 polymer ?
#
loop_
_entity_poly.entity_id
_entity_poly.type
_entity_poly.pdbx_seq_one_letter_code
_entity_poly.pdbx_strand_id
1 'polypeptide(L)'
;TCALPISLPVSEHQSEADILAFAERNKHKITCINVSRHMQHYVVESNDGLLAKLPVPFRVNCVLYKNYPAEQLVPYMERFRKLPGASIQFRFDYTATTPENLYEEEGDKILQDLKKVARYTGLDGCRMRCGFHFDYKGMELTYHKTLPYSTIVETDPVSGVTYDILYDILIKQNGDIHSDWDGTPLDVDAYEKVVFEPYDLRWLARIA
;
A
#
# COMPACT_ATOMS: atom_id res chain seq x y z
N THR A 1 2.78 14.55 -5.48
CA THR A 1 4.13 13.95 -5.23
C THR A 1 3.92 12.73 -4.35
N CYS A 2 3.92 11.53 -4.95
CA CYS A 2 4.01 10.29 -4.16
C CYS A 2 5.41 10.26 -3.54
N ALA A 3 5.51 10.61 -2.27
CA ALA A 3 6.70 10.30 -1.52
C ALA A 3 6.78 8.77 -1.40
N LEU A 4 7.88 8.19 -1.87
CA LEU A 4 8.14 6.77 -1.72
C LEU A 4 8.06 6.40 -0.23
N PRO A 5 7.31 5.37 0.15
CA PRO A 5 7.28 4.92 1.53
C PRO A 5 8.68 4.43 1.89
N ILE A 6 9.31 5.09 2.85
CA ILE A 6 10.55 4.58 3.42
C ILE A 6 10.14 3.42 4.34
N SER A 7 10.27 2.19 3.85
CA SER A 7 10.26 1.02 4.70
C SER A 7 11.64 0.92 5.33
N LEU A 8 11.76 1.30 6.58
CA LEU A 8 12.97 1.03 7.36
C LEU A 8 12.82 -0.40 7.92
N PRO A 9 13.62 -1.38 7.45
CA PRO A 9 13.78 -2.61 8.20
C PRO A 9 14.46 -2.18 9.51
N VAL A 10 13.72 -2.23 10.61
CA VAL A 10 14.30 -2.09 11.94
C VAL A 10 15.17 -3.32 12.11
N SER A 11 16.47 -3.18 11.94
CA SER A 11 17.41 -4.23 12.29
C SER A 11 17.37 -4.41 13.81
N GLU A 12 17.64 -5.61 14.30
CA GLU A 12 17.73 -5.93 15.74
C GLU A 12 18.72 -5.02 16.50
N HIS A 13 19.46 -4.19 15.79
CA HIS A 13 20.50 -3.31 16.30
C HIS A 13 20.09 -1.83 16.38
N GLN A 14 18.88 -1.45 15.97
CA GLN A 14 18.42 -0.06 16.08
C GLN A 14 17.59 0.16 17.34
N SER A 15 18.05 1.04 18.21
CA SER A 15 17.28 1.43 19.39
C SER A 15 16.10 2.33 19.03
N GLU A 16 15.06 2.36 19.88
CA GLU A 16 13.96 3.31 19.74
C GLU A 16 14.46 4.77 19.68
N ALA A 17 15.50 5.08 20.45
CA ALA A 17 16.11 6.40 20.46
C ALA A 17 16.70 6.78 19.11
N ASP A 18 17.36 5.84 18.42
CA ASP A 18 17.94 6.08 17.10
C ASP A 18 16.85 6.33 16.05
N ILE A 19 15.76 5.57 16.10
CA ILE A 19 14.61 5.72 15.21
C ILE A 19 13.96 7.11 15.40
N LEU A 20 13.71 7.50 16.65
CA LEU A 20 13.14 8.81 16.97
C LEU A 20 14.07 9.97 16.58
N ALA A 21 15.37 9.83 16.86
CA ALA A 21 16.36 10.82 16.47
C ALA A 21 16.49 10.95 14.95
N PHE A 22 16.43 9.85 14.22
CA PHE A 22 16.39 9.86 12.75
C PHE A 22 15.12 10.56 12.22
N ALA A 23 13.95 10.19 12.75
CA ALA A 23 12.68 10.77 12.35
C ALA A 23 12.65 12.29 12.64
N GLU A 24 13.11 12.71 13.80
CA GLU A 24 13.17 14.13 14.16
C GLU A 24 14.11 14.94 13.24
N ARG A 25 15.31 14.44 12.96
CA ARG A 25 16.26 15.12 12.06
C ARG A 25 15.73 15.25 10.62
N ASN A 26 14.88 14.31 10.19
CA ASN A 26 14.40 14.23 8.80
C ASN A 26 12.91 14.56 8.64
N LYS A 27 12.22 15.03 9.67
CA LYS A 27 10.76 15.27 9.65
C LYS A 27 10.30 16.19 8.51
N HIS A 28 11.15 17.10 8.05
CA HIS A 28 10.85 17.98 6.91
C HIS A 28 10.93 17.29 5.53
N LYS A 29 11.48 16.08 5.48
CA LYS A 29 11.60 15.24 4.27
C LYS A 29 10.69 14.02 4.30
N ILE A 30 10.21 13.63 5.49
CA ILE A 30 9.38 12.44 5.69
C ILE A 30 7.93 12.87 5.74
N THR A 31 7.13 12.45 4.77
CA THR A 31 5.69 12.70 4.74
C THR A 31 4.95 11.70 5.64
N CYS A 32 5.37 10.45 5.64
CA CYS A 32 4.75 9.37 6.39
C CYS A 32 5.74 8.22 6.61
N ILE A 33 5.66 7.57 7.76
CA ILE A 33 6.41 6.33 8.05
C ILE A 33 5.46 5.14 7.92
N ASN A 34 5.79 4.14 7.11
CA ASN A 34 5.02 2.91 7.02
C ASN A 34 5.51 1.89 8.06
N VAL A 35 4.56 1.31 8.78
CA VAL A 35 4.83 0.34 9.84
C VAL A 35 3.99 -0.91 9.58
N SER A 36 4.63 -2.05 9.38
CA SER A 36 3.91 -3.31 9.19
C SER A 36 3.42 -3.86 10.53
N ARG A 37 2.13 -4.15 10.62
CA ARG A 37 1.46 -4.77 11.77
C ARG A 37 0.37 -5.69 11.25
N HIS A 38 0.51 -6.99 11.47
CA HIS A 38 -0.46 -7.99 11.02
C HIS A 38 -1.35 -8.41 12.18
N MET A 39 -2.68 -8.45 11.98
CA MET A 39 -3.61 -8.85 13.05
C MET A 39 -3.32 -10.24 13.60
N GLN A 40 -2.97 -11.19 12.73
CA GLN A 40 -2.75 -12.59 13.09
C GLN A 40 -1.47 -12.83 13.89
N HIS A 41 -0.47 -11.97 13.72
CA HIS A 41 0.84 -12.09 14.37
C HIS A 41 1.08 -10.94 15.36
N TYR A 42 0.02 -10.25 15.68
CA TYR A 42 0.12 -9.04 16.45
C TYR A 42 0.32 -9.34 17.94
N VAL A 43 1.57 -9.26 18.36
CA VAL A 43 1.91 -9.27 19.77
C VAL A 43 1.70 -7.85 20.31
N VAL A 44 0.82 -7.76 21.30
CA VAL A 44 0.26 -6.51 21.84
C VAL A 44 1.31 -5.51 22.32
N GLU A 45 2.48 -5.97 22.70
CA GLU A 45 3.46 -5.15 23.39
C GLU A 45 4.45 -4.42 22.49
N SER A 46 4.45 -4.68 21.20
CA SER A 46 5.49 -4.13 20.36
C SER A 46 5.22 -2.71 19.90
N ASN A 47 5.92 -1.78 20.51
CA ASN A 47 6.23 -0.45 19.93
C ASN A 47 5.11 0.60 19.81
N ASP A 48 3.94 0.44 20.43
CA ASP A 48 2.93 1.51 20.43
C ASP A 48 3.46 2.77 21.13
N GLY A 49 4.28 2.61 22.17
CA GLY A 49 4.96 3.72 22.83
C GLY A 49 5.92 4.47 21.91
N LEU A 50 6.60 3.77 21.00
CA LEU A 50 7.43 4.39 19.97
C LEU A 50 6.56 5.13 18.95
N LEU A 51 5.50 4.49 18.46
CA LEU A 51 4.61 5.09 17.47
C LEU A 51 3.97 6.39 17.99
N ALA A 52 3.58 6.43 19.27
CA ALA A 52 3.02 7.62 19.91
C ALA A 52 4.01 8.81 20.00
N LYS A 53 5.31 8.55 19.89
CA LYS A 53 6.38 9.56 19.99
C LYS A 53 6.91 10.01 18.62
N LEU A 54 6.43 9.41 17.51
CA LEU A 54 6.91 9.77 16.20
C LEU A 54 6.59 11.24 15.88
N PRO A 55 7.56 12.04 15.40
CA PRO A 55 7.37 13.45 15.09
C PRO A 55 6.71 13.68 13.72
N VAL A 56 6.35 12.61 13.02
CA VAL A 56 5.73 12.62 11.69
C VAL A 56 4.57 11.63 11.67
N PRO A 57 3.59 11.82 10.77
CA PRO A 57 2.51 10.86 10.57
C PRO A 57 3.05 9.46 10.25
N PHE A 58 2.30 8.45 10.64
CA PHE A 58 2.62 7.07 10.29
C PHE A 58 1.40 6.32 9.77
N ARG A 59 1.68 5.32 8.95
CA ARG A 59 0.67 4.44 8.37
C ARG A 59 0.94 3.01 8.78
N VAL A 60 -0.04 2.39 9.38
CA VAL A 60 0.00 0.96 9.72
C VAL A 60 -0.43 0.16 8.51
N ASN A 61 0.47 -0.68 7.97
CA ASN A 61 0.16 -1.62 6.90
C ASN A 61 -0.21 -2.98 7.51
N CYS A 62 -1.40 -3.48 7.17
CA CYS A 62 -1.92 -4.76 7.63
C CYS A 62 -2.41 -5.58 6.44
N VAL A 63 -1.77 -6.70 6.15
CA VAL A 63 -2.27 -7.64 5.13
C VAL A 63 -3.42 -8.44 5.72
N LEU A 64 -4.53 -8.49 4.99
CA LEU A 64 -5.72 -9.27 5.31
C LEU A 64 -5.79 -10.46 4.36
N TYR A 65 -5.59 -11.65 4.92
CA TYR A 65 -5.77 -12.91 4.21
C TYR A 65 -7.25 -13.33 4.24
N LYS A 66 -7.63 -14.28 3.41
CA LYS A 66 -9.01 -14.79 3.29
C LYS A 66 -9.66 -15.11 4.65
N ASN A 67 -8.88 -15.64 5.60
CA ASN A 67 -9.33 -16.03 6.92
C ASN A 67 -8.94 -15.03 8.02
N TYR A 68 -8.88 -13.76 7.71
CA TYR A 68 -8.59 -12.73 8.72
C TYR A 68 -9.70 -12.71 9.80
N PRO A 69 -9.35 -12.40 11.07
CA PRO A 69 -10.29 -12.34 12.17
C PRO A 69 -11.13 -11.06 12.09
N ALA A 70 -12.28 -11.11 11.40
CA ALA A 70 -13.11 -9.94 11.14
C ALA A 70 -13.58 -9.23 12.41
N GLU A 71 -13.76 -9.95 13.51
CA GLU A 71 -14.11 -9.42 14.83
C GLU A 71 -13.00 -8.56 15.44
N GLN A 72 -11.78 -8.68 14.95
CA GLN A 72 -10.64 -7.87 15.39
C GLN A 72 -10.51 -6.54 14.64
N LEU A 73 -11.26 -6.30 13.57
CA LEU A 73 -11.17 -5.06 12.79
C LEU A 73 -11.39 -3.82 13.67
N VAL A 74 -12.49 -3.79 14.43
CA VAL A 74 -12.83 -2.65 15.29
C VAL A 74 -11.81 -2.47 16.42
N PRO A 75 -11.47 -3.48 17.23
CA PRO A 75 -10.42 -3.37 18.23
C PRO A 75 -9.08 -2.89 17.66
N TYR A 76 -8.69 -3.40 16.50
CA TYR A 76 -7.48 -3.02 15.79
C TYR A 76 -7.48 -1.53 15.39
N MET A 77 -8.55 -1.07 14.75
CA MET A 77 -8.70 0.34 14.37
C MET A 77 -8.73 1.27 15.59
N GLU A 78 -9.47 0.91 16.64
CA GLU A 78 -9.56 1.71 17.87
C GLU A 78 -8.20 1.84 18.57
N ARG A 79 -7.36 0.84 18.48
CA ARG A 79 -6.01 0.89 19.03
C ARG A 79 -5.18 1.99 18.40
N PHE A 80 -5.07 2.00 17.08
CA PHE A 80 -4.24 2.97 16.36
C PHE A 80 -4.89 4.36 16.30
N ARG A 81 -6.21 4.46 16.27
CA ARG A 81 -6.91 5.74 16.31
C ARG A 81 -6.54 6.62 17.51
N LYS A 82 -6.12 6.02 18.61
CA LYS A 82 -5.69 6.75 19.81
C LYS A 82 -4.30 7.37 19.66
N LEU A 83 -3.55 6.98 18.65
CA LEU A 83 -2.20 7.47 18.43
C LEU A 83 -2.22 8.67 17.47
N PRO A 84 -1.49 9.76 17.78
CA PRO A 84 -1.47 10.94 16.94
C PRO A 84 -0.83 10.66 15.57
N GLY A 85 -1.46 11.16 14.51
CA GLY A 85 -0.95 11.02 13.15
C GLY A 85 -1.05 9.62 12.54
N ALA A 86 -1.81 8.71 13.17
CA ALA A 86 -2.03 7.36 12.67
C ALA A 86 -2.99 7.32 11.49
N SER A 87 -2.67 6.50 10.51
CA SER A 87 -3.57 6.02 9.47
C SER A 87 -3.38 4.51 9.30
N ILE A 88 -4.36 3.82 8.70
CA ILE A 88 -4.26 2.39 8.46
C ILE A 88 -4.44 2.10 6.98
N GLN A 89 -3.56 1.27 6.43
CA GLN A 89 -3.70 0.67 5.12
C GLN A 89 -3.89 -0.83 5.27
N PHE A 90 -5.11 -1.29 5.07
CA PHE A 90 -5.37 -2.69 4.86
C PHE A 90 -4.98 -3.08 3.44
N ARG A 91 -4.37 -4.24 3.30
CA ARG A 91 -3.97 -4.79 2.01
C ARG A 91 -4.59 -6.17 1.85
N PHE A 92 -5.17 -6.40 0.70
CA PHE A 92 -5.59 -7.74 0.32
C PHE A 92 -4.34 -8.60 0.03
N ASP A 93 -4.48 -9.91 0.21
CA ASP A 93 -3.46 -10.85 -0.25
C ASP A 93 -3.29 -10.71 -1.77
N TYR A 94 -2.18 -10.13 -2.18
CA TYR A 94 -1.92 -9.83 -3.59
C TYR A 94 -1.88 -11.10 -4.47
N THR A 95 -1.55 -12.27 -3.88
CA THR A 95 -1.53 -13.54 -4.63
C THR A 95 -2.92 -14.02 -5.03
N ALA A 96 -3.97 -13.52 -4.37
CA ALA A 96 -5.37 -13.80 -4.67
C ALA A 96 -6.04 -12.71 -5.52
N THR A 97 -5.31 -11.66 -5.91
CA THR A 97 -5.84 -10.58 -6.74
C THR A 97 -5.68 -10.93 -8.22
N THR A 98 -6.76 -10.76 -8.97
CA THR A 98 -6.81 -10.93 -10.43
C THR A 98 -7.36 -9.66 -11.08
N PRO A 99 -7.16 -9.46 -12.41
CA PRO A 99 -7.74 -8.30 -13.09
C PRO A 99 -9.26 -8.21 -12.93
N GLU A 100 -9.95 -9.36 -12.87
CA GLU A 100 -11.41 -9.43 -12.76
C GLU A 100 -11.90 -9.01 -11.38
N ASN A 101 -11.17 -9.38 -10.30
CA ASN A 101 -11.58 -9.06 -8.94
C ASN A 101 -10.95 -7.77 -8.37
N LEU A 102 -10.04 -7.14 -9.12
CA LEU A 102 -9.30 -5.95 -8.64
C LEU A 102 -10.25 -4.83 -8.19
N TYR A 103 -11.30 -4.58 -8.97
CA TYR A 103 -12.28 -3.51 -8.74
C TYR A 103 -13.64 -4.05 -8.25
N GLU A 104 -13.74 -5.36 -8.02
CA GLU A 104 -14.97 -5.95 -7.52
C GLU A 104 -15.28 -5.41 -6.11
N GLU A 105 -16.51 -4.92 -5.93
CA GLU A 105 -16.98 -4.40 -4.65
C GLU A 105 -17.94 -5.35 -3.95
N GLU A 106 -18.89 -5.92 -4.67
CA GLU A 106 -20.00 -6.69 -4.07
C GLU A 106 -19.55 -8.02 -3.49
N GLY A 107 -18.69 -8.75 -4.20
CA GLY A 107 -18.16 -10.05 -3.79
C GLY A 107 -17.00 -9.96 -2.80
N ASP A 108 -16.43 -8.77 -2.58
CA ASP A 108 -15.30 -8.58 -1.69
C ASP A 108 -15.73 -8.51 -0.22
N LYS A 109 -15.58 -9.64 0.48
CA LYS A 109 -15.95 -9.75 1.89
C LYS A 109 -15.24 -8.73 2.78
N ILE A 110 -13.94 -8.46 2.54
CA ILE A 110 -13.15 -7.52 3.35
C ILE A 110 -13.71 -6.12 3.17
N LEU A 111 -13.95 -5.72 1.93
CA LEU A 111 -14.53 -4.43 1.61
C LEU A 111 -15.91 -4.25 2.26
N GLN A 112 -16.75 -5.29 2.18
CA GLN A 112 -18.07 -5.27 2.81
C GLN A 112 -18.00 -5.18 4.34
N ASP A 113 -17.06 -5.86 4.97
CA ASP A 113 -16.85 -5.77 6.42
C ASP A 113 -16.33 -4.38 6.84
N LEU A 114 -15.43 -3.79 6.05
CA LEU A 114 -14.97 -2.42 6.28
C LEU A 114 -16.10 -1.39 6.12
N LYS A 115 -16.96 -1.54 5.10
CA LYS A 115 -18.14 -0.68 4.88
C LYS A 115 -19.14 -0.71 6.03
N LYS A 116 -19.20 -1.81 6.81
CA LYS A 116 -20.06 -1.91 8.02
C LYS A 116 -19.54 -1.09 9.20
N VAL A 117 -18.23 -0.90 9.29
CA VAL A 117 -17.58 -0.34 10.51
C VAL A 117 -16.96 1.03 10.30
N ALA A 118 -16.72 1.44 9.04
CA ALA A 118 -16.14 2.72 8.67
C ALA A 118 -16.94 3.38 7.55
N ARG A 119 -16.90 4.70 7.46
CA ARG A 119 -17.59 5.47 6.42
C ARG A 119 -16.77 5.41 5.14
N TYR A 120 -17.30 4.77 4.10
CA TYR A 120 -16.71 4.74 2.77
C TYR A 120 -16.69 6.14 2.15
N THR A 121 -15.56 6.58 1.64
CA THR A 121 -15.37 7.94 1.09
C THR A 121 -15.06 7.97 -0.40
N GLY A 122 -14.65 6.85 -0.99
CA GLY A 122 -14.43 6.78 -2.42
C GLY A 122 -13.46 5.69 -2.85
N LEU A 123 -13.33 5.55 -4.14
CA LEU A 123 -12.39 4.65 -4.80
C LEU A 123 -11.32 5.49 -5.50
N ASP A 124 -10.05 5.14 -5.27
CA ASP A 124 -8.92 5.63 -6.04
C ASP A 124 -8.15 4.42 -6.55
N GLY A 125 -8.03 4.29 -7.85
CA GLY A 125 -7.46 3.13 -8.48
C GLY A 125 -6.55 3.44 -9.65
N CYS A 126 -5.67 2.51 -9.93
CA CYS A 126 -4.84 2.49 -11.13
C CYS A 126 -4.97 1.13 -11.81
N ARG A 127 -4.32 0.96 -12.97
CA ARG A 127 -4.41 -0.30 -13.74
C ARG A 127 -4.05 -1.55 -12.96
N MET A 128 -3.23 -1.44 -11.89
CA MET A 128 -2.75 -2.58 -11.10
C MET A 128 -3.09 -2.49 -9.63
N ARG A 129 -3.71 -1.39 -9.18
CA ARG A 129 -4.04 -1.14 -7.79
C ARG A 129 -5.42 -0.54 -7.67
N CYS A 130 -6.14 -0.98 -6.67
CA CYS A 130 -7.42 -0.39 -6.30
C CYS A 130 -7.36 0.06 -4.85
N GLY A 131 -7.55 1.35 -4.62
CA GLY A 131 -7.56 1.96 -3.29
C GLY A 131 -8.99 2.37 -2.91
N PHE A 132 -9.58 1.66 -1.96
CA PHE A 132 -10.85 2.03 -1.34
C PHE A 132 -10.58 2.86 -0.10
N HIS A 133 -11.14 4.06 -0.03
CA HIS A 133 -10.89 5.02 1.04
C HIS A 133 -12.04 5.05 2.04
N PHE A 134 -11.69 5.18 3.31
CA PHE A 134 -12.65 5.26 4.40
C PHE A 134 -12.22 6.29 5.44
N ASP A 135 -13.17 6.77 6.19
CA ASP A 135 -12.99 7.50 7.43
C ASP A 135 -13.50 6.65 8.59
N TYR A 136 -12.65 6.41 9.56
CA TYR A 136 -13.00 5.76 10.80
C TYR A 136 -12.91 6.76 11.96
N LYS A 137 -14.01 7.42 12.28
CA LYS A 137 -14.06 8.40 13.40
C LYS A 137 -12.93 9.44 13.33
N GLY A 138 -12.65 9.96 12.14
CA GLY A 138 -11.62 10.95 11.88
C GLY A 138 -10.21 10.38 11.57
N MET A 139 -10.01 9.07 11.61
CA MET A 139 -8.79 8.42 11.16
C MET A 139 -8.93 7.94 9.72
N GLU A 140 -7.96 8.27 8.87
CA GLU A 140 -7.91 7.78 7.49
C GLU A 140 -7.65 6.28 7.45
N LEU A 141 -8.47 5.56 6.68
CA LEU A 141 -8.25 4.16 6.34
C LEU A 141 -8.22 4.01 4.83
N THR A 142 -7.36 3.12 4.36
CA THR A 142 -7.39 2.65 2.97
C THR A 142 -7.41 1.14 2.93
N TYR A 143 -8.10 0.58 1.93
CA TYR A 143 -8.03 -0.83 1.61
C TYR A 143 -7.51 -0.97 0.18
N HIS A 144 -6.37 -1.62 0.03
CA HIS A 144 -5.68 -1.76 -1.25
C HIS A 144 -5.69 -3.20 -1.74
N LYS A 145 -6.11 -3.37 -2.99
CA LYS A 145 -5.83 -4.54 -3.81
C LYS A 145 -4.72 -4.20 -4.78
N THR A 146 -3.85 -5.15 -5.06
CA THR A 146 -2.72 -4.97 -5.98
C THR A 146 -2.54 -6.27 -6.74
N LEU A 147 -2.38 -6.20 -8.04
CA LEU A 147 -2.04 -7.36 -8.84
C LEU A 147 -0.67 -7.92 -8.44
N PRO A 148 -0.46 -9.25 -8.54
CA PRO A 148 0.78 -9.90 -8.10
C PRO A 148 1.97 -9.67 -9.03
N TYR A 149 1.79 -8.90 -10.10
CA TYR A 149 2.81 -8.60 -11.09
C TYR A 149 2.89 -7.10 -11.35
N SER A 150 4.07 -6.62 -11.71
CA SER A 150 4.34 -5.20 -12.00
C SER A 150 4.27 -4.87 -13.48
N THR A 151 4.11 -5.88 -14.33
CA THR A 151 4.00 -5.71 -15.79
C THR A 151 2.69 -6.28 -16.30
N ILE A 152 2.10 -5.61 -17.28
CA ILE A 152 0.97 -6.12 -18.06
C ILE A 152 1.22 -5.93 -19.54
N VAL A 153 0.58 -6.76 -20.36
CA VAL A 153 0.59 -6.63 -21.81
C VAL A 153 -0.71 -5.97 -22.24
N GLU A 154 -0.62 -4.86 -22.94
CA GLU A 154 -1.77 -4.14 -23.48
C GLU A 154 -1.65 -3.89 -24.96
N THR A 155 -2.77 -4.00 -25.68
CA THR A 155 -2.85 -3.63 -27.09
C THR A 155 -3.61 -2.31 -27.22
N ASP A 156 -2.98 -1.31 -27.83
CA ASP A 156 -3.65 -0.05 -28.17
C ASP A 156 -4.76 -0.34 -29.17
N PRO A 157 -6.03 -0.03 -28.82
CA PRO A 157 -7.17 -0.32 -29.69
C PRO A 157 -7.19 0.50 -30.97
N VAL A 158 -6.43 1.58 -31.04
CA VAL A 158 -6.39 2.47 -32.22
C VAL A 158 -5.29 2.06 -33.20
N SER A 159 -4.07 1.84 -32.68
CA SER A 159 -2.91 1.48 -33.50
C SER A 159 -2.76 -0.02 -33.70
N GLY A 160 -3.37 -0.84 -32.85
CA GLY A 160 -3.17 -2.30 -32.81
C GLY A 160 -1.80 -2.74 -32.31
N VAL A 161 -0.99 -1.80 -31.83
CA VAL A 161 0.35 -2.12 -31.29
C VAL A 161 0.23 -2.67 -29.89
N THR A 162 0.94 -3.74 -29.61
CA THR A 162 1.01 -4.37 -28.28
C THR A 162 2.25 -3.86 -27.54
N TYR A 163 2.04 -3.46 -26.30
CA TYR A 163 3.07 -2.94 -25.40
C TYR A 163 3.18 -3.79 -24.15
N ASP A 164 4.43 -4.03 -23.70
CA ASP A 164 4.70 -4.43 -22.33
C ASP A 164 4.79 -3.19 -21.46
N ILE A 165 3.85 -3.06 -20.51
CA ILE A 165 3.78 -1.88 -19.65
C ILE A 165 4.26 -2.25 -18.26
N LEU A 166 5.32 -1.58 -17.82
CA LEU A 166 5.86 -1.70 -16.47
C LEU A 166 5.23 -0.63 -15.57
N TYR A 167 4.52 -1.05 -14.51
CA TYR A 167 3.82 -0.16 -13.58
C TYR A 167 4.60 0.17 -12.32
N ASP A 168 5.35 -0.78 -11.82
CA ASP A 168 6.15 -0.63 -10.62
C ASP A 168 7.58 -1.08 -10.87
N ILE A 169 8.51 -0.38 -10.29
CA ILE A 169 9.92 -0.77 -10.23
C ILE A 169 10.36 -0.79 -8.77
N LEU A 170 11.19 -1.76 -8.45
CA LEU A 170 11.83 -1.89 -7.15
C LEU A 170 13.30 -1.54 -7.30
N ILE A 171 13.76 -0.58 -6.50
CA ILE A 171 15.19 -0.27 -6.39
C ILE A 171 15.70 -0.91 -5.11
N LYS A 172 16.57 -1.90 -5.23
CA LYS A 172 17.16 -2.59 -4.09
C LYS A 172 18.31 -1.79 -3.48
N GLN A 173 18.76 -2.17 -2.29
CA GLN A 173 19.84 -1.48 -1.57
C GLN A 173 21.15 -1.38 -2.35
N ASN A 174 21.45 -2.37 -3.18
CA ASN A 174 22.63 -2.41 -4.05
C ASN A 174 22.48 -1.55 -5.32
N GLY A 175 21.34 -0.92 -5.52
CA GLY A 175 21.06 -0.08 -6.69
C GLY A 175 20.42 -0.84 -7.86
N ASP A 176 20.26 -2.15 -7.77
CA ASP A 176 19.62 -2.93 -8.82
C ASP A 176 18.14 -2.57 -8.97
N ILE A 177 17.66 -2.51 -10.21
CA ILE A 177 16.28 -2.22 -10.55
C ILE A 177 15.60 -3.53 -10.92
N HIS A 178 14.44 -3.81 -10.31
CA HIS A 178 13.66 -5.03 -10.51
C HIS A 178 12.20 -4.70 -10.79
N SER A 179 11.49 -5.61 -11.47
CA SER A 179 10.03 -5.55 -11.61
C SER A 179 9.29 -6.22 -10.46
N ASP A 180 9.96 -7.08 -9.70
CA ASP A 180 9.41 -7.82 -8.57
C ASP A 180 10.48 -8.09 -7.50
N TRP A 181 10.08 -8.69 -6.37
CA TRP A 181 10.98 -8.94 -5.24
C TRP A 181 12.02 -10.03 -5.50
N ASP A 182 11.68 -11.04 -6.30
CA ASP A 182 12.45 -12.27 -6.48
C ASP A 182 13.07 -12.39 -7.88
N GLY A 183 12.71 -11.46 -8.77
CA GLY A 183 13.16 -11.47 -10.17
C GLY A 183 14.62 -11.10 -10.36
N THR A 184 15.10 -11.34 -11.56
CA THR A 184 16.40 -10.85 -12.03
C THR A 184 16.36 -9.33 -12.18
N PRO A 185 17.50 -8.61 -12.06
CA PRO A 185 17.58 -7.20 -12.36
C PRO A 185 17.05 -6.91 -13.78
N LEU A 186 16.29 -5.85 -13.91
CA LEU A 186 15.82 -5.36 -15.20
C LEU A 186 16.98 -4.74 -15.97
N ASP A 187 17.11 -5.09 -17.23
CA ASP A 187 17.91 -4.33 -18.18
C ASP A 187 17.11 -3.09 -18.59
N VAL A 188 17.38 -1.97 -17.94
CA VAL A 188 16.62 -0.72 -18.16
C VAL A 188 16.90 -0.17 -19.57
N ASP A 189 18.06 -0.47 -20.13
CA ASP A 189 18.46 -0.02 -21.49
C ASP A 189 17.68 -0.77 -22.59
N ALA A 190 17.10 -1.95 -22.26
CA ALA A 190 16.23 -2.68 -23.17
C ALA A 190 14.86 -2.01 -23.37
N TYR A 191 14.47 -1.06 -22.50
CA TYR A 191 13.22 -0.30 -22.66
C TYR A 191 13.49 0.98 -23.47
N GLU A 192 13.13 0.97 -24.73
CA GLU A 192 13.38 2.09 -25.66
C GLU A 192 12.72 3.40 -25.26
N LYS A 193 11.72 3.34 -24.36
CA LYS A 193 10.99 4.53 -23.93
C LYS A 193 10.35 4.34 -22.57
N VAL A 194 10.85 5.06 -21.58
CA VAL A 194 10.14 5.24 -20.31
C VAL A 194 9.20 6.43 -20.47
N VAL A 195 7.91 6.16 -20.67
CA VAL A 195 6.89 7.21 -20.69
C VAL A 195 6.27 7.29 -19.31
N PHE A 196 6.64 8.32 -18.56
CA PHE A 196 5.90 8.72 -17.38
C PHE A 196 4.64 9.47 -17.84
N GLU A 197 3.62 8.76 -18.26
CA GLU A 197 2.35 9.41 -18.49
C GLU A 197 1.65 9.69 -17.16
N PRO A 198 1.18 10.92 -16.95
CA PRO A 198 0.30 11.19 -15.85
C PRO A 198 -0.96 10.34 -16.04
N TYR A 199 -1.38 9.75 -14.98
CA TYR A 199 -2.55 8.95 -14.75
C TYR A 199 -3.76 9.38 -15.61
N ASP A 200 -4.16 8.61 -16.59
CA ASP A 200 -5.38 8.86 -17.34
C ASP A 200 -6.58 8.15 -16.71
N LEU A 201 -7.25 8.84 -15.78
CA LEU A 201 -8.51 8.38 -15.15
C LEU A 201 -9.62 8.06 -16.17
N ARG A 202 -9.51 8.53 -17.42
CA ARG A 202 -10.46 8.23 -18.49
C ARG A 202 -10.48 6.75 -18.86
N TRP A 203 -9.45 6.02 -18.47
CA TRP A 203 -9.38 4.58 -18.72
C TRP A 203 -10.33 3.79 -17.81
N LEU A 204 -10.51 4.20 -16.57
CA LEU A 204 -11.46 3.59 -15.63
C LEU A 204 -12.92 3.68 -16.14
N ALA A 205 -13.26 4.74 -16.88
CA ALA A 205 -14.58 4.91 -17.49
C ALA A 205 -14.85 3.96 -18.69
N ARG A 206 -13.85 3.22 -19.17
CA ARG A 206 -13.99 2.28 -20.30
C ARG A 206 -14.15 0.82 -19.84
N ILE A 207 -14.00 0.54 -18.56
CA ILE A 207 -14.17 -0.79 -17.97
C ILE A 207 -15.53 -0.92 -17.27
N ALA A 208 -16.27 0.18 -17.08
CA ALA A 208 -17.61 0.21 -16.50
C ALA A 208 -18.70 -0.12 -17.50
#